data_85de99c805d5dcf3071ceb98c87874e2
#
_entry.id   85de99c805d5dcf3071ceb98c87874e2
#
_cell.length_a   1.000
_cell.length_b   1.000
_cell.length_c   1.000
_cell.angle_alpha   90.00
_cell.angle_beta   90.00
_cell.angle_gamma   90.00
#
_symmetry.space_group_name_H-M   'P 1'
#
loop_
_entity.id
_entity.type
_entity.pdbx_description
1 polymer ?
#
loop_
_entity_poly.entity_id
_entity_poly.type
_entity_poly.pdbx_seq_one_letter_code
_entity_poly.pdbx_strand_id
1 'polypeptide(L)' 'MKISILLIEDDRDMRELVSGHLEHSGFDVQKAEDGIKGQALALQYSPDLILLDLMLPSVDGLTLCKD' A
#
# COMPACT_ATOMS: atom_id res chain seq x y z
N MET A 1 -2.93 16.22 12.43
CA MET A 1 -1.91 15.27 12.23
C MET A 1 -2.39 14.21 11.27
N LYS A 2 -1.60 13.81 10.29
CA LYS A 2 -2.04 12.86 9.33
C LYS A 2 -1.52 11.49 9.64
N ILE A 3 -2.27 10.49 9.32
CA ILE A 3 -1.84 9.13 9.47
C ILE A 3 -1.01 8.80 8.25
N SER A 4 0.13 8.22 8.47
CA SER A 4 1.06 7.91 7.40
C SER A 4 0.87 6.47 6.94
N ILE A 5 0.68 6.29 5.66
CA ILE A 5 0.45 4.97 5.08
C ILE A 5 1.51 4.68 4.04
N LEU A 6 2.07 3.48 4.08
CA LEU A 6 2.98 3.05 3.03
C LEU A 6 2.21 2.06 2.18
N LEU A 7 2.07 2.35 0.90
CA LEU A 7 1.34 1.49 -0.01
C LEU A 7 2.35 0.76 -0.89
N ILE A 8 2.33 -0.56 -0.89
CA ILE A 8 3.20 -1.34 -1.72
C ILE A 8 2.37 -2.04 -2.76
N GLU A 9 2.54 -1.65 -4.01
CA GLU A 9 1.73 -2.17 -5.10
C GLU A 9 2.57 -2.16 -6.35
N ASP A 10 2.71 -3.29 -7.02
CA ASP A 10 3.56 -3.35 -8.21
C ASP A 10 2.87 -2.81 -9.45
N ASP A 11 1.56 -2.79 -9.52
CA ASP A 11 0.87 -2.28 -10.69
C ASP A 11 0.83 -0.76 -10.56
N ARG A 12 1.42 -0.06 -11.52
CA ARG A 12 1.48 1.36 -11.45
C ARG A 12 0.13 2.03 -11.42
N ASP A 13 -0.79 1.62 -12.26
CA ASP A 13 -2.08 2.26 -12.34
C ASP A 13 -2.86 2.04 -11.05
N MET A 14 -2.79 0.85 -10.49
CA MET A 14 -3.49 0.58 -9.27
C MET A 14 -2.85 1.36 -8.13
N ARG A 15 -1.52 1.44 -8.13
CA ARG A 15 -0.82 2.17 -7.10
C ARG A 15 -1.25 3.63 -7.09
N GLU A 16 -1.36 4.23 -8.29
CA GLU A 16 -1.74 5.61 -8.37
C GLU A 16 -3.22 5.79 -7.98
N LEU A 17 -4.04 4.87 -8.35
CA LEU A 17 -5.45 4.97 -8.02
C LEU A 17 -5.67 4.88 -6.51
N VAL A 18 -5.07 3.90 -5.88
CA VAL A 18 -5.26 3.70 -4.46
C VAL A 18 -4.63 4.84 -3.66
N SER A 19 -3.43 5.25 -4.06
CA SER A 19 -2.78 6.31 -3.34
C SER A 19 -3.58 7.62 -3.46
N GLY A 20 -4.16 7.84 -4.62
CA GLY A 20 -4.97 9.04 -4.82
C GLY A 20 -6.18 9.06 -3.91
N HIS A 21 -6.83 7.91 -3.76
CA HIS A 21 -7.97 7.82 -2.88
C HIS A 21 -7.56 8.06 -1.44
N LEU A 22 -6.44 7.49 -1.03
CA LEU A 22 -6.00 7.65 0.34
C LEU A 22 -5.61 9.11 0.62
N GLU A 23 -4.93 9.72 -0.32
CA GLU A 23 -4.53 11.10 -0.13
C GLU A 23 -5.76 12.02 -0.08
N HIS A 24 -6.74 11.71 -0.90
CA HIS A 24 -7.94 12.51 -0.94
C HIS A 24 -8.68 12.37 0.41
N SER A 25 -8.51 11.26 1.09
CA SER A 25 -9.14 11.05 2.37
C SER A 25 -8.34 11.65 3.51
N GLY A 26 -7.24 12.28 3.21
CA GLY A 26 -6.46 12.94 4.25
C GLY A 26 -5.27 12.20 4.79
N PHE A 27 -4.90 11.07 4.18
CA PHE A 27 -3.76 10.33 4.66
C PHE A 27 -2.49 10.79 3.97
N ASP A 28 -1.36 10.57 4.61
CA ASP A 28 -0.08 10.91 4.02
C ASP A 28 0.43 9.60 3.47
N VAL A 29 0.60 9.50 2.16
CA VAL A 29 0.91 8.24 1.51
C VAL A 29 2.27 8.18 0.87
N GLN A 30 3.03 7.13 1.18
CA GLN A 30 4.29 6.86 0.53
C GLN A 30 4.02 5.65 -0.34
N LYS A 31 4.60 5.60 -1.53
CA LYS A 31 4.32 4.52 -2.46
C LYS A 31 5.57 3.74 -2.78
N ALA A 32 5.45 2.44 -2.90
CA ALA A 32 6.57 1.58 -3.28
C ALA A 32 6.08 0.59 -4.31
N GLU A 33 6.91 0.25 -5.26
CA GLU A 33 6.50 -0.66 -6.29
C GLU A 33 6.80 -2.10 -5.94
N ASP A 34 7.55 -2.37 -4.91
CA ASP A 34 7.81 -3.74 -4.51
C ASP A 34 8.21 -3.77 -3.05
N GLY A 35 8.39 -4.95 -2.54
CA GLY A 35 8.68 -5.12 -1.14
C GLY A 35 10.03 -4.56 -0.71
N ILE A 36 11.00 -4.57 -1.60
CA ILE A 36 12.32 -4.08 -1.26
C ILE A 36 12.25 -2.57 -1.05
N LYS A 37 11.60 -1.87 -1.98
CA LYS A 37 11.48 -0.44 -1.83
C LYS A 37 10.56 -0.13 -0.67
N GLY A 38 9.56 -0.96 -0.47
CA GLY A 38 8.64 -0.76 0.64
C GLY A 38 9.36 -0.85 1.96
N GLN A 39 10.26 -1.80 2.11
CA GLN A 39 10.98 -1.97 3.34
C GLN A 39 11.87 -0.75 3.60
N ALA A 40 12.52 -0.27 2.56
CA ALA A 40 13.38 0.89 2.70
C ALA A 40 12.57 2.11 3.16
N LEU A 41 11.40 2.29 2.56
CA LEU A 41 10.57 3.42 2.93
C LEU A 41 10.01 3.24 4.34
N ALA A 42 9.71 2.03 4.74
CA ALA A 42 9.18 1.78 6.06
C ALA A 42 10.22 2.16 7.11
N LEU A 43 11.49 1.87 6.83
CA LEU A 43 12.52 2.20 7.77
C LEU A 43 12.77 3.70 7.80
N GLN A 44 12.63 4.35 6.67
CA GLN A 44 12.88 5.76 6.59
C GLN A 44 11.75 6.61 7.15
N TYR A 45 10.53 6.26 6.86
CA TYR A 45 9.40 7.08 7.24
C TYR A 45 8.56 6.57 8.40
N SER A 46 8.76 5.36 8.82
CA SER A 46 8.02 4.77 9.94
C SER A 46 6.52 4.98 9.81
N PRO A 47 5.92 4.44 8.77
CA PRO A 47 4.51 4.66 8.55
C PRO A 47 3.64 4.05 9.65
N ASP A 48 2.46 4.58 9.81
CA ASP A 48 1.55 4.06 10.79
C ASP A 48 0.89 2.77 10.29
N LEU A 49 0.79 2.63 8.97
CA LEU A 49 0.13 1.47 8.40
C LEU A 49 0.80 1.09 7.10
N ILE A 50 0.92 -0.18 6.81
CA ILE A 50 1.46 -0.63 5.53
C ILE A 50 0.39 -1.42 4.83
N LEU A 51 0.08 -1.00 3.58
CA LEU A 51 -0.90 -1.71 2.80
C LEU A 51 -0.19 -2.46 1.71
N LEU A 52 -0.41 -3.76 1.64
CA LEU A 52 0.21 -4.55 0.61
C LEU A 52 -0.89 -4.92 -0.32
N ASP A 53 -0.63 -4.77 -1.60
CA ASP A 53 -1.64 -5.10 -2.52
C ASP A 53 -1.70 -6.53 -2.73
N LEU A 54 -2.73 -7.11 -2.42
CA LEU A 54 -2.77 -8.45 -2.59
C LEU A 54 -3.71 -8.81 -3.56
N MET A 55 -4.02 -8.02 -4.44
CA MET A 55 -4.89 -8.32 -5.31
C MET A 55 -4.52 -9.19 -6.20
N LEU A 56 -3.77 -9.79 -6.02
CA LEU A 56 -3.31 -10.53 -6.85
C LEU A 56 -4.18 -11.44 -7.15
N PRO A 57 -4.14 -11.88 -7.86
CA PRO A 57 -4.85 -12.71 -8.48
C PRO A 57 -5.52 -13.58 -7.77
N SER A 58 -5.49 -13.55 -7.17
CA SER A 58 -5.82 -14.46 -6.73
C SER A 58 -6.94 -14.49 -6.02
N VAL A 59 -7.74 -14.92 -6.50
CA VAL A 59 -8.75 -15.15 -5.91
C VAL A 59 -8.46 -15.98 -4.82
N ASP A 60 -7.50 -16.71 -4.89
CA ASP A 60 -7.13 -17.49 -3.85
C ASP A 60 -6.87 -16.66 -2.70
N GLY A 61 -6.31 -15.56 -2.91
CA GLY A 61 -5.99 -14.66 -1.87
C GLY A 61 -7.22 -14.25 -1.17
N LEU A 62 -8.26 -14.12 -1.91
CA LEU A 62 -9.45 -13.68 -1.31
C LEU A 62 -9.97 -14.74 -0.45
N THR A 63 -9.81 -15.89 -0.84
CA THR A 63 -10.31 -16.96 -0.09
C THR A 63 -9.63 -16.99 1.22
N LEU A 64 -8.39 -16.73 1.20
CA LEU A 64 -7.70 -16.76 2.41
C LEU A 64 -8.13 -15.66 3.28
N CYS A 65 -8.37 -14.58 2.72
CA CYS A 65 -8.73 -13.49 3.47
C CYS A 65 -9.92 -13.75 4.24
N LYS A 66 -10.77 -14.52 3.74
CA LYS A 66 -11.86 -14.67 4.46
C LYS A 66 -11.68 -15.57 5.48
N ASP A 67 -10.78 -16.19 5.58
CA ASP A 67 -10.61 -17.08 6.66
C ASP A 67 -10.03 -16.44 7.80
#